data_13b09b8fe738dfda912e282b4c7296a0
#
_entry.id   13b09b8fe738dfda912e282b4c7296a0
#
_cell.length_a   1.000
_cell.length_b   1.000
_cell.length_c   1.000
_cell.angle_alpha   90.00
_cell.angle_beta   90.00
_cell.angle_gamma   90.00
#
_symmetry.space_group_name_H-M   'P 1'
#
loop_
_entity.id
_entity.type
_entity.pdbx_description
1 polymer ?
#
loop_
_entity_poly.entity_id
_entity_poly.type
_entity_poly.pdbx_seq_one_letter_code
_entity_poly.pdbx_strand_id
1 'polypeptide(L)'
;MLLTITLVVSAVAALYVYLTWNFSYWKKRNVPGPSPHPLFGNFPSFILRNHPIAVEMDNVYREYKSKYNFLGVFSTRSPRIFITSAELAKSILIKDFKNFHDNEFGGMTDKDLDPILGRNPFMLNGDEWKAKRAEVTPAFTTSRMKSLFSIVEDVGTRMTKYIRQNKNTPLESKELAAKFTTDVVSSCIFDTDAQSFTNEKSEIREQGRKMFDSSFLFVIVMIFMSLFPKLAKLLKIGMVSKSVEKFFTKLMAEAIHYREKNGVQRVDYLEHLISLRNKKEISDLDMAAHGVTFFIDGFETSSVAMSFILYELAKNPDVQERLRDELLNASTGQGTITYDTLLELPYLDQVINESLRLWPPAAFLSKKCTEPIELNLTSTEKKIIETDVCAIIPVWSIHRDPEHFEDPATFNPDRFSPERGGASPYREKGCFMPFGDGPRQCLGIRFARMQVKRGVYEILRHFELTVDSKTVEPLQL
;
A
#
# COMPACT_ATOMS: atom_id res chain seq x y z
N MET A 1 1.72 52.11 -4.06
CA MET A 1 0.44 51.37 -3.88
C MET A 1 -0.09 50.81 -5.21
N LEU A 2 -0.35 51.62 -6.27
CA LEU A 2 -0.86 51.12 -7.54
C LEU A 2 0.08 50.12 -8.23
N LEU A 3 1.38 50.37 -8.28
CA LEU A 3 2.39 49.44 -8.83
C LEU A 3 2.42 48.11 -8.08
N THR A 4 2.34 48.14 -6.77
CA THR A 4 2.35 46.92 -5.95
C THR A 4 1.09 46.07 -6.21
N ILE A 5 -0.08 46.70 -6.31
CA ILE A 5 -1.35 46.05 -6.67
C ILE A 5 -1.26 45.42 -8.06
N THR A 6 -0.76 46.16 -9.03
CA THR A 6 -0.58 45.66 -10.41
C THR A 6 0.36 44.46 -10.45
N LEU A 7 1.48 44.48 -9.73
CA LEU A 7 2.41 43.36 -9.63
C LEU A 7 1.78 42.16 -9.00
N VAL A 8 1.02 42.29 -7.90
CA VAL A 8 0.32 41.21 -7.25
C VAL A 8 -0.74 40.61 -8.18
N VAL A 9 -1.58 41.41 -8.81
CA VAL A 9 -2.60 40.95 -9.76
C VAL A 9 -1.95 40.22 -10.94
N SER A 10 -0.85 40.75 -11.49
CA SER A 10 -0.12 40.08 -12.57
C SER A 10 0.49 38.76 -12.14
N ALA A 11 1.04 38.66 -10.93
CA ALA A 11 1.58 37.44 -10.39
C ALA A 11 0.50 36.40 -10.18
N VAL A 12 -0.67 36.78 -9.62
CA VAL A 12 -1.82 35.87 -9.45
C VAL A 12 -2.36 35.40 -10.79
N ALA A 13 -2.48 36.30 -11.78
CA ALA A 13 -2.92 35.94 -13.14
C ALA A 13 -1.93 34.97 -13.81
N ALA A 14 -0.63 35.25 -13.71
CA ALA A 14 0.41 34.35 -14.22
C ALA A 14 0.39 32.97 -13.54
N LEU A 15 0.20 32.94 -12.24
CA LEU A 15 0.06 31.68 -11.48
C LEU A 15 -1.20 30.91 -11.92
N TYR A 16 -2.33 31.58 -12.07
CA TYR A 16 -3.56 30.97 -12.56
C TYR A 16 -3.37 30.34 -13.95
N VAL A 17 -2.78 31.11 -14.89
CA VAL A 17 -2.46 30.60 -16.23
C VAL A 17 -1.51 29.40 -16.14
N TYR A 18 -0.47 29.49 -15.32
CA TYR A 18 0.47 28.40 -15.12
C TYR A 18 -0.19 27.12 -14.60
N LEU A 19 -1.15 27.23 -13.67
CA LEU A 19 -1.86 26.10 -13.09
C LEU A 19 -2.89 25.48 -14.06
N THR A 20 -3.48 26.28 -14.95
CA THR A 20 -4.62 25.85 -15.78
C THR A 20 -4.31 25.67 -17.26
N TRP A 21 -3.13 26.10 -17.73
CA TRP A 21 -2.80 26.14 -19.18
C TRP A 21 -2.99 24.79 -19.89
N ASN A 22 -2.83 23.68 -19.15
CA ASN A 22 -2.88 22.33 -19.68
C ASN A 22 -4.30 21.71 -19.65
N PHE A 23 -5.29 22.39 -19.08
CA PHE A 23 -6.65 21.83 -18.91
C PHE A 23 -7.41 21.63 -20.23
N SER A 24 -6.90 22.18 -21.34
CA SER A 24 -7.42 21.88 -22.67
C SER A 24 -6.89 20.55 -23.27
N TYR A 25 -5.94 19.86 -22.62
CA TYR A 25 -5.25 18.66 -23.13
C TYR A 25 -6.24 17.57 -23.55
N TRP A 26 -7.15 17.17 -22.69
CA TRP A 26 -8.13 16.12 -22.97
C TRP A 26 -9.22 16.59 -23.93
N LYS A 27 -9.68 17.82 -23.80
CA LYS A 27 -10.67 18.40 -24.73
C LYS A 27 -10.15 18.42 -26.18
N LYS A 28 -8.90 18.79 -26.41
CA LYS A 28 -8.25 18.77 -27.75
C LYS A 28 -8.15 17.37 -28.34
N ARG A 29 -8.17 16.32 -27.50
CA ARG A 29 -8.09 14.90 -27.88
C ARG A 29 -9.44 14.22 -27.92
N ASN A 30 -10.52 14.95 -27.67
CA ASN A 30 -11.87 14.40 -27.54
C ASN A 30 -11.93 13.24 -26.53
N VAL A 31 -11.25 13.37 -25.38
CA VAL A 31 -11.36 12.44 -24.27
C VAL A 31 -12.24 13.07 -23.20
N PRO A 32 -13.36 12.42 -22.82
CA PRO A 32 -14.28 12.94 -21.81
C PRO A 32 -13.66 12.92 -20.41
N GLY A 33 -14.21 13.73 -19.52
CA GLY A 33 -13.81 13.73 -18.12
C GLY A 33 -14.44 14.89 -17.35
N PRO A 34 -14.43 14.85 -16.01
CA PRO A 34 -14.93 15.92 -15.16
C PRO A 34 -14.07 17.18 -15.27
N SER A 35 -14.68 18.34 -15.04
CA SER A 35 -13.96 19.62 -15.04
C SER A 35 -12.99 19.69 -13.86
N PRO A 36 -11.71 20.01 -14.08
CA PRO A 36 -10.73 20.07 -13.01
C PRO A 36 -10.85 21.34 -12.17
N HIS A 37 -10.57 21.24 -10.88
CA HIS A 37 -10.37 22.41 -10.01
C HIS A 37 -9.03 23.08 -10.37
N PRO A 38 -8.98 24.44 -10.50
CA PRO A 38 -7.80 25.14 -10.99
C PRO A 38 -6.49 24.84 -10.26
N LEU A 39 -6.55 24.59 -8.94
CA LEU A 39 -5.36 24.37 -8.12
C LEU A 39 -5.06 22.87 -7.90
N PHE A 40 -6.10 22.04 -7.78
CA PHE A 40 -5.97 20.66 -7.28
C PHE A 40 -6.22 19.58 -8.34
N GLY A 41 -6.70 19.96 -9.53
CA GLY A 41 -7.14 19.00 -10.54
C GLY A 41 -8.49 18.36 -10.20
N ASN A 42 -8.66 17.06 -10.47
CA ASN A 42 -9.96 16.39 -10.33
C ASN A 42 -10.18 15.71 -8.98
N PHE A 43 -9.16 15.64 -8.12
CA PHE A 43 -9.24 14.98 -6.82
C PHE A 43 -8.73 15.91 -5.70
N PRO A 44 -9.46 17.01 -5.42
CA PRO A 44 -9.07 17.99 -4.41
C PRO A 44 -8.99 17.41 -2.99
N SER A 45 -9.78 16.38 -2.68
CA SER A 45 -9.78 15.75 -1.35
C SER A 45 -8.45 15.08 -0.99
N PHE A 46 -7.65 14.67 -1.98
CA PHE A 46 -6.27 14.22 -1.72
C PHE A 46 -5.44 15.26 -0.97
N ILE A 47 -5.74 16.53 -1.21
CA ILE A 47 -5.03 17.69 -0.66
C ILE A 47 -5.80 18.30 0.51
N LEU A 48 -7.10 18.57 0.30
CA LEU A 48 -7.95 19.26 1.29
C LEU A 48 -8.41 18.34 2.41
N ARG A 49 -8.32 17.01 2.24
CA ARG A 49 -8.75 15.98 3.21
C ARG A 49 -10.17 16.15 3.73
N ASN A 50 -11.03 16.72 2.91
CA ASN A 50 -12.45 16.90 3.24
C ASN A 50 -13.20 15.58 3.24
N HIS A 51 -12.75 14.65 2.38
CA HIS A 51 -13.29 13.30 2.24
C HIS A 51 -12.14 12.33 1.92
N PRO A 52 -12.31 11.03 2.19
CA PRO A 52 -11.36 10.03 1.69
C PRO A 52 -11.27 10.06 0.17
N ILE A 53 -10.06 10.07 -0.37
CA ILE A 53 -9.85 10.08 -1.84
C ILE A 53 -10.56 8.93 -2.54
N ALA A 54 -10.67 7.78 -1.88
CA ALA A 54 -11.38 6.61 -2.38
C ALA A 54 -12.85 6.92 -2.71
N VAL A 55 -13.53 7.69 -1.85
CA VAL A 55 -14.93 8.09 -2.04
C VAL A 55 -15.06 9.08 -3.20
N GLU A 56 -14.14 10.04 -3.31
CA GLU A 56 -14.14 10.99 -4.42
C GLU A 56 -13.90 10.28 -5.77
N MET A 57 -12.96 9.34 -5.81
CA MET A 57 -12.71 8.51 -6.99
C MET A 57 -13.92 7.61 -7.31
N ASP A 58 -14.61 7.08 -6.31
CA ASP A 58 -15.81 6.24 -6.51
C ASP A 58 -16.96 7.01 -7.14
N ASN A 59 -17.18 8.26 -6.77
CA ASN A 59 -18.16 9.12 -7.39
C ASN A 59 -17.90 9.30 -8.89
N VAL A 60 -16.65 9.60 -9.25
CA VAL A 60 -16.23 9.72 -10.66
C VAL A 60 -16.38 8.37 -11.38
N TYR A 61 -15.96 7.27 -10.76
CA TYR A 61 -16.08 5.94 -11.33
C TYR A 61 -17.54 5.60 -11.68
N ARG A 62 -18.45 5.74 -10.72
CA ARG A 62 -19.89 5.43 -10.89
C ARG A 62 -20.58 6.28 -11.95
N GLU A 63 -20.22 7.55 -12.06
CA GLU A 63 -20.82 8.47 -13.04
C GLU A 63 -20.48 8.08 -14.49
N TYR A 64 -19.29 7.51 -14.73
CA TYR A 64 -18.79 7.36 -16.09
C TYR A 64 -18.58 5.91 -16.54
N LYS A 65 -18.51 4.91 -15.64
CA LYS A 65 -18.15 3.53 -15.97
C LYS A 65 -19.01 2.88 -17.04
N SER A 66 -20.31 3.23 -17.11
CA SER A 66 -21.24 2.68 -18.11
C SER A 66 -21.05 3.24 -19.51
N LYS A 67 -20.26 4.31 -19.66
CA LYS A 67 -20.11 5.04 -20.93
C LYS A 67 -18.72 4.90 -21.53
N TYR A 68 -17.68 4.84 -20.70
CA TYR A 68 -16.29 4.90 -21.13
C TYR A 68 -15.43 3.91 -20.36
N ASN A 69 -14.38 3.37 -20.98
CA ASN A 69 -13.40 2.51 -20.35
C ASN A 69 -12.35 3.29 -19.54
N PHE A 70 -12.19 4.58 -19.88
CA PHE A 70 -11.35 5.52 -19.14
C PHE A 70 -11.78 6.96 -19.39
N LEU A 71 -11.29 7.86 -18.55
CA LEU A 71 -11.54 9.31 -18.60
C LEU A 71 -10.24 10.08 -18.63
N GLY A 72 -10.29 11.30 -19.18
CA GLY A 72 -9.23 12.29 -18.98
C GLY A 72 -9.43 13.05 -17.68
N VAL A 73 -8.46 12.97 -16.77
CA VAL A 73 -8.45 13.70 -15.51
C VAL A 73 -7.13 14.45 -15.33
N PHE A 74 -7.03 15.24 -14.27
CA PHE A 74 -5.82 15.98 -13.94
C PHE A 74 -5.45 15.80 -12.47
N SER A 75 -4.18 15.55 -12.19
CA SER A 75 -3.61 15.71 -10.85
C SER A 75 -2.83 17.03 -10.85
N THR A 76 -3.31 18.01 -10.07
CA THR A 76 -2.92 19.40 -10.26
C THR A 76 -3.10 19.80 -11.73
N ARG A 77 -2.06 20.06 -12.48
CA ARG A 77 -2.09 20.40 -13.93
C ARG A 77 -1.64 19.26 -14.86
N SER A 78 -1.23 18.13 -14.30
CA SER A 78 -0.70 17.00 -15.08
C SER A 78 -1.83 16.12 -15.60
N PRO A 79 -1.91 15.87 -16.94
CA PRO A 79 -2.95 15.03 -17.50
C PRO A 79 -2.75 13.57 -17.10
N ARG A 80 -3.85 12.89 -16.82
CA ARG A 80 -3.91 11.46 -16.45
C ARG A 80 -5.12 10.81 -17.08
N ILE A 81 -5.11 9.49 -17.19
CA ILE A 81 -6.32 8.72 -17.47
C ILE A 81 -6.80 8.04 -16.19
N PHE A 82 -8.10 8.09 -15.97
CA PHE A 82 -8.77 7.41 -14.87
C PHE A 82 -9.54 6.21 -15.42
N ILE A 83 -9.17 5.02 -15.00
CA ILE A 83 -9.68 3.76 -15.56
C ILE A 83 -11.03 3.41 -14.92
N THR A 84 -12.02 3.11 -15.75
CA THR A 84 -13.37 2.76 -15.34
C THR A 84 -13.76 1.32 -15.71
N SER A 85 -12.92 0.62 -16.49
CA SER A 85 -13.11 -0.77 -16.89
C SER A 85 -12.13 -1.68 -16.16
N ALA A 86 -12.63 -2.73 -15.50
CA ALA A 86 -11.79 -3.74 -14.85
C ALA A 86 -10.92 -4.52 -15.87
N GLU A 87 -11.46 -4.77 -17.07
CA GLU A 87 -10.71 -5.42 -18.15
C GLU A 87 -9.53 -4.56 -18.62
N LEU A 88 -9.75 -3.25 -18.80
CA LEU A 88 -8.69 -2.32 -19.17
C LEU A 88 -7.65 -2.19 -18.02
N ALA A 89 -8.09 -2.16 -16.77
CA ALA A 89 -7.19 -2.16 -15.61
C ALA A 89 -6.26 -3.39 -15.64
N LYS A 90 -6.81 -4.58 -15.88
CA LYS A 90 -6.03 -5.81 -16.04
C LYS A 90 -5.09 -5.75 -17.24
N SER A 91 -5.55 -5.22 -18.39
CA SER A 91 -4.71 -5.07 -19.59
C SER A 91 -3.47 -4.22 -19.29
N ILE A 92 -3.65 -3.06 -18.67
CA ILE A 92 -2.56 -2.15 -18.28
C ILE A 92 -1.56 -2.83 -17.33
N LEU A 93 -2.05 -3.64 -16.38
CA LEU A 93 -1.19 -4.29 -15.39
C LEU A 93 -0.42 -5.50 -15.95
N ILE A 94 -0.96 -6.20 -16.96
CA ILE A 94 -0.44 -7.48 -17.46
C ILE A 94 -0.07 -7.40 -18.94
N LYS A 95 -1.08 -7.27 -19.83
CA LYS A 95 -0.91 -7.38 -21.27
C LYS A 95 -0.11 -6.23 -21.86
N ASP A 96 -0.46 -5.01 -21.46
CA ASP A 96 0.16 -3.77 -21.93
C ASP A 96 1.25 -3.28 -20.98
N PHE A 97 1.78 -4.19 -20.13
CA PHE A 97 2.81 -3.86 -19.13
C PHE A 97 4.04 -3.19 -19.73
N LYS A 98 4.45 -3.58 -20.94
CA LYS A 98 5.59 -2.95 -21.62
C LYS A 98 5.39 -1.44 -21.84
N ASN A 99 4.13 -0.99 -22.01
CA ASN A 99 3.78 0.41 -22.19
C ASN A 99 3.50 1.12 -20.86
N PHE A 100 3.31 0.38 -19.74
CA PHE A 100 2.97 0.90 -18.41
C PHE A 100 3.86 0.30 -17.30
N HIS A 101 5.13 0.01 -17.60
CA HIS A 101 5.99 -0.69 -16.65
C HIS A 101 6.40 0.16 -15.45
N ASP A 102 6.32 1.49 -15.52
CA ASP A 102 6.75 2.37 -14.45
C ASP A 102 5.61 2.79 -13.51
N ASN A 103 5.98 3.07 -12.26
CA ASN A 103 5.10 3.72 -11.31
C ASN A 103 5.23 5.23 -11.45
N GLU A 104 4.14 5.93 -11.15
CA GLU A 104 4.15 7.39 -11.08
C GLU A 104 5.14 7.92 -10.04
N PHE A 105 5.25 7.23 -8.91
CA PHE A 105 6.14 7.60 -7.80
C PHE A 105 7.62 7.53 -8.18
N GLY A 106 7.96 6.72 -9.19
CA GLY A 106 9.32 6.66 -9.73
C GLY A 106 9.67 7.97 -10.45
N GLY A 107 10.57 8.72 -9.87
CA GLY A 107 10.95 10.05 -10.35
C GLY A 107 10.45 11.20 -9.47
N MET A 108 9.62 10.93 -8.45
CA MET A 108 9.29 11.91 -7.42
C MET A 108 10.42 12.05 -6.38
N THR A 109 11.26 11.03 -6.25
CA THR A 109 12.41 11.01 -5.33
C THR A 109 13.72 11.25 -6.08
N ASP A 110 14.63 11.96 -5.43
CA ASP A 110 16.01 12.18 -5.91
C ASP A 110 16.96 11.45 -4.97
N LYS A 111 17.85 10.61 -5.51
CA LYS A 111 18.78 9.79 -4.71
C LYS A 111 19.75 10.59 -3.87
N ASP A 112 20.00 11.85 -4.21
CA ASP A 112 20.87 12.75 -3.45
C ASP A 112 20.09 13.43 -2.30
N LEU A 113 18.80 13.67 -2.51
CA LEU A 113 17.92 14.30 -1.52
C LEU A 113 17.31 13.28 -0.56
N ASP A 114 16.88 12.14 -1.08
CA ASP A 114 16.27 11.03 -0.35
C ASP A 114 17.07 9.74 -0.57
N PRO A 115 18.26 9.60 0.01
CA PRO A 115 19.18 8.51 -0.28
C PRO A 115 18.60 7.10 -0.11
N ILE A 116 17.78 6.90 0.92
CA ILE A 116 17.11 5.62 1.18
C ILE A 116 15.89 5.45 0.27
N LEU A 117 14.98 6.43 0.27
CA LEU A 117 13.72 6.32 -0.47
C LEU A 117 13.96 6.31 -1.99
N GLY A 118 14.91 7.10 -2.48
CA GLY A 118 15.29 7.13 -3.90
C GLY A 118 15.96 5.85 -4.42
N ARG A 119 16.37 4.93 -3.52
CA ARG A 119 16.88 3.59 -3.85
C ARG A 119 15.87 2.48 -3.57
N ASN A 120 14.71 2.83 -3.02
CA ASN A 120 13.63 1.88 -2.75
C ASN A 120 13.10 1.28 -4.07
N PRO A 121 13.04 -0.05 -4.21
CA PRO A 121 12.53 -0.70 -5.42
C PRO A 121 11.13 -0.24 -5.86
N PHE A 122 10.27 0.19 -4.94
CA PHE A 122 8.96 0.74 -5.27
C PHE A 122 9.06 2.09 -6.01
N MET A 123 10.07 2.91 -5.66
CA MET A 123 10.31 4.24 -6.23
C MET A 123 11.17 4.21 -7.50
N LEU A 124 11.66 3.05 -7.91
CA LEU A 124 12.50 2.91 -9.09
C LEU A 124 11.71 2.58 -10.35
N ASN A 125 12.23 3.00 -11.49
CA ASN A 125 11.64 2.80 -12.80
C ASN A 125 12.57 2.01 -13.73
N GLY A 126 12.02 1.49 -14.83
CA GLY A 126 12.76 0.86 -15.91
C GLY A 126 13.63 -0.32 -15.46
N ASP A 127 14.82 -0.41 -16.06
CA ASP A 127 15.77 -1.50 -15.80
C ASP A 127 16.32 -1.46 -14.37
N GLU A 128 16.43 -0.30 -13.76
CA GLU A 128 16.88 -0.19 -12.37
C GLU A 128 15.89 -0.85 -11.41
N TRP A 129 14.59 -0.59 -11.58
CA TRP A 129 13.57 -1.32 -10.84
C TRP A 129 13.69 -2.82 -11.03
N LYS A 130 13.85 -3.27 -12.28
CA LYS A 130 13.94 -4.69 -12.61
C LYS A 130 15.14 -5.34 -11.91
N ALA A 131 16.28 -4.69 -11.93
CA ALA A 131 17.50 -5.15 -11.27
C ALA A 131 17.32 -5.24 -9.76
N LYS A 132 16.84 -4.18 -9.11
CA LYS A 132 16.63 -4.15 -7.66
C LYS A 132 15.54 -5.12 -7.19
N ARG A 133 14.47 -5.29 -7.97
CA ARG A 133 13.46 -6.31 -7.69
C ARG A 133 14.03 -7.72 -7.75
N ALA A 134 14.88 -8.02 -8.73
CA ALA A 134 15.54 -9.32 -8.85
C ALA A 134 16.47 -9.62 -7.66
N GLU A 135 17.11 -8.60 -7.10
CA GLU A 135 17.96 -8.73 -5.91
C GLU A 135 17.20 -9.21 -4.68
N VAL A 136 15.99 -8.70 -4.45
CA VAL A 136 15.21 -8.97 -3.23
C VAL A 136 14.20 -10.12 -3.37
N THR A 137 13.79 -10.47 -4.59
CA THR A 137 12.79 -11.54 -4.84
C THR A 137 13.13 -12.89 -4.17
N PRO A 138 14.39 -13.36 -4.14
CA PRO A 138 14.74 -14.64 -3.50
C PRO A 138 14.50 -14.67 -1.98
N ALA A 139 14.36 -13.52 -1.32
CA ALA A 139 14.07 -13.45 0.11
C ALA A 139 12.61 -13.83 0.44
N PHE A 140 11.70 -13.83 -0.56
CA PHE A 140 10.25 -14.08 -0.38
C PHE A 140 9.81 -15.47 -0.83
N THR A 141 10.73 -16.42 -0.91
CA THR A 141 10.40 -17.83 -1.22
C THR A 141 9.64 -18.48 -0.06
N THR A 142 8.83 -19.50 -0.36
CA THR A 142 8.07 -20.24 0.66
C THR A 142 8.94 -20.77 1.78
N SER A 143 10.12 -21.33 1.45
CA SER A 143 11.05 -21.87 2.45
C SER A 143 11.54 -20.79 3.43
N ARG A 144 11.86 -19.57 2.93
CA ARG A 144 12.26 -18.45 3.80
C ARG A 144 11.08 -17.93 4.64
N MET A 145 9.89 -17.86 4.07
CA MET A 145 8.69 -17.49 4.84
C MET A 145 8.44 -18.48 5.99
N LYS A 146 8.61 -19.77 5.72
CA LYS A 146 8.48 -20.82 6.74
C LYS A 146 9.52 -20.66 7.88
N SER A 147 10.74 -20.24 7.55
CA SER A 147 11.77 -19.95 8.56
C SER A 147 11.45 -18.72 9.42
N LEU A 148 10.70 -17.77 8.89
CA LEU A 148 10.26 -16.58 9.64
C LEU A 148 9.04 -16.84 10.53
N PHE A 149 8.36 -17.96 10.36
CA PHE A 149 7.09 -18.23 11.04
C PHE A 149 7.21 -18.23 12.57
N SER A 150 8.29 -18.76 13.12
CA SER A 150 8.56 -18.77 14.58
C SER A 150 8.67 -17.36 15.17
N ILE A 151 9.17 -16.39 14.39
CA ILE A 151 9.24 -15.00 14.80
C ILE A 151 7.84 -14.41 14.92
N VAL A 152 7.01 -14.66 13.91
CA VAL A 152 5.62 -14.17 13.88
C VAL A 152 4.82 -14.78 15.03
N GLU A 153 5.09 -16.05 15.36
CA GLU A 153 4.50 -16.78 16.49
C GLU A 153 4.88 -16.15 17.83
N ASP A 154 6.15 -15.87 18.06
CA ASP A 154 6.62 -15.22 19.28
C ASP A 154 5.97 -13.85 19.48
N VAL A 155 5.95 -13.02 18.43
CA VAL A 155 5.28 -11.70 18.49
C VAL A 155 3.78 -11.85 18.73
N GLY A 156 3.12 -12.85 18.14
CA GLY A 156 1.72 -13.18 18.39
C GLY A 156 1.45 -13.50 19.86
N THR A 157 2.34 -14.27 20.48
CA THR A 157 2.28 -14.56 21.92
C THR A 157 2.40 -13.31 22.79
N ARG A 158 3.32 -12.40 22.43
CA ARG A 158 3.47 -11.10 23.11
C ARG A 158 2.22 -10.23 22.94
N MET A 159 1.63 -10.18 21.77
CA MET A 159 0.35 -9.50 21.50
C MET A 159 -0.78 -10.06 22.38
N THR A 160 -0.91 -11.39 22.46
CA THR A 160 -1.93 -12.05 23.30
C THR A 160 -1.76 -11.67 24.78
N LYS A 161 -0.54 -11.64 25.27
CA LYS A 161 -0.24 -11.21 26.65
C LYS A 161 -0.65 -9.76 26.87
N TYR A 162 -0.34 -8.86 25.93
CA TYR A 162 -0.72 -7.45 25.99
C TYR A 162 -2.26 -7.27 26.02
N ILE A 163 -3.00 -7.99 25.18
CA ILE A 163 -4.47 -7.94 25.16
C ILE A 163 -5.04 -8.38 26.52
N ARG A 164 -4.53 -9.48 27.10
CA ARG A 164 -4.97 -9.97 28.43
C ARG A 164 -4.74 -8.96 29.55
N GLN A 165 -3.65 -8.21 29.50
CA GLN A 165 -3.34 -7.16 30.46
C GLN A 165 -4.28 -5.94 30.33
N ASN A 166 -4.82 -5.70 29.14
CA ASN A 166 -5.66 -4.55 28.81
C ASN A 166 -7.14 -4.92 28.54
N LYS A 167 -7.58 -6.11 28.91
CA LYS A 167 -8.91 -6.65 28.59
C LYS A 167 -10.11 -5.83 29.07
N ASN A 168 -9.91 -4.93 30.01
CA ASN A 168 -10.98 -4.09 30.58
C ASN A 168 -11.09 -2.70 29.90
N THR A 169 -10.26 -2.43 28.90
CA THR A 169 -10.28 -1.18 28.13
C THR A 169 -10.42 -1.48 26.67
N PRO A 170 -11.22 -0.71 25.92
CA PRO A 170 -11.28 -0.83 24.46
C PRO A 170 -9.89 -0.65 23.86
N LEU A 171 -9.52 -1.51 22.93
CA LEU A 171 -8.26 -1.42 22.20
C LEU A 171 -8.56 -0.92 20.78
N GLU A 172 -7.82 0.09 20.36
CA GLU A 172 -7.90 0.57 18.98
C GLU A 172 -7.25 -0.47 18.05
N SER A 173 -8.03 -1.00 17.10
CA SER A 173 -7.64 -2.14 16.26
C SER A 173 -6.42 -1.83 15.37
N LYS A 174 -6.34 -0.60 14.84
CA LYS A 174 -5.19 -0.17 14.00
C LYS A 174 -3.92 -0.07 14.82
N GLU A 175 -4.02 0.44 16.07
CA GLU A 175 -2.88 0.55 16.97
C GLU A 175 -2.36 -0.83 17.40
N LEU A 176 -3.27 -1.75 17.75
CA LEU A 176 -2.92 -3.13 18.09
C LEU A 176 -2.24 -3.84 16.93
N ALA A 177 -2.83 -3.75 15.74
CA ALA A 177 -2.28 -4.34 14.53
C ALA A 177 -0.92 -3.72 14.17
N ALA A 178 -0.75 -2.39 14.33
CA ALA A 178 0.52 -1.71 14.05
C ALA A 178 1.63 -2.11 15.04
N LYS A 179 1.30 -2.32 16.33
CA LYS A 179 2.26 -2.87 17.32
C LYS A 179 2.75 -4.25 16.86
N PHE A 180 1.82 -5.12 16.49
CA PHE A 180 2.13 -6.47 16.04
C PHE A 180 3.00 -6.48 14.79
N THR A 181 2.58 -5.79 13.73
CA THR A 181 3.30 -5.78 12.46
C THR A 181 4.66 -5.09 12.56
N THR A 182 4.81 -4.04 13.38
CA THR A 182 6.10 -3.40 13.65
C THR A 182 7.09 -4.38 14.27
N ASP A 183 6.69 -5.10 15.33
CA ASP A 183 7.57 -6.05 16.02
C ASP A 183 7.95 -7.22 15.10
N VAL A 184 7.00 -7.75 14.32
CA VAL A 184 7.27 -8.80 13.33
C VAL A 184 8.31 -8.33 12.30
N VAL A 185 8.07 -7.19 11.68
CA VAL A 185 8.91 -6.69 10.60
C VAL A 185 10.30 -6.30 11.11
N SER A 186 10.39 -5.63 12.27
CA SER A 186 11.67 -5.26 12.90
C SER A 186 12.52 -6.47 13.23
N SER A 187 11.91 -7.52 13.76
CA SER A 187 12.62 -8.78 14.08
C SER A 187 13.08 -9.51 12.84
N CYS A 188 12.30 -9.45 11.74
CA CYS A 188 12.67 -10.13 10.48
C CYS A 188 13.77 -9.42 9.71
N ILE A 189 13.87 -8.08 9.81
CA ILE A 189 14.77 -7.25 8.99
C ILE A 189 16.01 -6.82 9.77
N PHE A 190 15.81 -6.33 11.00
CA PHE A 190 16.87 -5.73 11.79
C PHE A 190 17.36 -6.63 12.91
N ASP A 191 16.79 -7.85 13.04
CA ASP A 191 17.06 -8.75 14.18
C ASP A 191 16.88 -8.06 15.54
N THR A 192 15.91 -7.13 15.61
CA THR A 192 15.71 -6.22 16.75
C THR A 192 14.28 -6.32 17.24
N ASP A 193 14.11 -6.45 18.55
CA ASP A 193 12.81 -6.31 19.21
C ASP A 193 12.44 -4.83 19.28
N ALA A 194 11.40 -4.42 18.57
CA ALA A 194 10.90 -3.05 18.62
C ALA A 194 10.16 -2.72 19.91
N GLN A 195 9.85 -3.73 20.76
CA GLN A 195 9.20 -3.58 22.07
C GLN A 195 7.86 -2.82 22.04
N SER A 196 7.10 -2.93 20.95
CA SER A 196 5.89 -2.13 20.75
C SER A 196 4.78 -2.43 21.76
N PHE A 197 4.81 -3.62 22.41
CA PHE A 197 3.85 -4.03 23.44
C PHE A 197 4.27 -3.64 24.87
N THR A 198 5.52 -3.28 25.09
CA THR A 198 6.08 -2.95 26.42
C THR A 198 6.55 -1.53 26.55
N ASN A 199 6.83 -0.87 25.42
CA ASN A 199 7.27 0.52 25.37
C ASN A 199 6.35 1.32 24.43
N GLU A 200 5.50 2.18 24.98
CA GLU A 200 4.61 3.04 24.19
C GLU A 200 5.35 4.01 23.27
N LYS A 201 6.59 4.36 23.61
CA LYS A 201 7.48 5.24 22.82
C LYS A 201 8.57 4.44 22.11
N SER A 202 8.23 3.30 21.52
CA SER A 202 9.17 2.54 20.67
C SER A 202 9.73 3.44 19.58
N GLU A 203 11.05 3.64 19.58
CA GLU A 203 11.73 4.55 18.64
C GLU A 203 11.55 4.10 17.19
N ILE A 204 11.68 2.80 16.92
CA ILE A 204 11.48 2.22 15.58
C ILE A 204 10.07 2.56 15.07
N ARG A 205 9.06 2.42 15.93
CA ARG A 205 7.67 2.71 15.58
C ARG A 205 7.44 4.19 15.33
N GLU A 206 8.01 5.05 16.16
CA GLU A 206 7.92 6.50 16.00
C GLU A 206 8.58 6.99 14.71
N GLN A 207 9.76 6.48 14.38
CA GLN A 207 10.44 6.81 13.12
C GLN A 207 9.70 6.23 11.91
N GLY A 208 9.13 5.02 12.02
CA GLY A 208 8.27 4.43 11.01
C GLY A 208 7.04 5.29 10.69
N ARG A 209 6.35 5.79 11.73
CA ARG A 209 5.19 6.70 11.57
C ARG A 209 5.57 7.99 10.83
N LYS A 210 6.74 8.56 11.11
CA LYS A 210 7.21 9.78 10.42
C LYS A 210 7.43 9.59 8.91
N MET A 211 7.60 8.36 8.43
CA MET A 211 7.69 8.08 7.00
C MET A 211 6.32 8.16 6.29
N PHE A 212 5.24 8.00 7.06
CA PHE A 212 3.86 8.18 6.61
C PHE A 212 3.25 9.47 7.15
N ASP A 213 4.10 10.47 7.46
CA ASP A 213 3.60 11.75 7.94
C ASP A 213 2.61 12.33 6.93
N SER A 214 1.40 12.45 7.40
CA SER A 214 0.30 13.00 6.64
C SER A 214 -0.05 14.42 7.11
N SER A 215 0.91 15.13 7.70
CA SER A 215 0.71 16.51 8.14
C SER A 215 0.34 17.42 6.96
N PHE A 216 -0.41 18.48 7.25
CA PHE A 216 -0.77 19.48 6.26
C PHE A 216 0.48 20.10 5.60
N LEU A 217 1.55 20.29 6.37
CA LEU A 217 2.82 20.79 5.84
C LEU A 217 3.45 19.83 4.83
N PHE A 218 3.42 18.52 5.10
CA PHE A 218 3.90 17.51 4.16
C PHE A 218 3.14 17.56 2.84
N VAL A 219 1.81 17.71 2.89
CA VAL A 219 0.99 17.85 1.69
C VAL A 219 1.37 19.11 0.88
N ILE A 220 1.59 20.24 1.54
CA ILE A 220 2.07 21.47 0.87
C ILE A 220 3.42 21.24 0.19
N VAL A 221 4.34 20.57 0.86
CA VAL A 221 5.65 20.22 0.31
C VAL A 221 5.50 19.31 -0.92
N MET A 222 4.64 18.30 -0.86
CA MET A 222 4.37 17.40 -1.99
C MET A 222 3.79 18.14 -3.20
N ILE A 223 2.84 19.07 -2.97
CA ILE A 223 2.30 19.93 -4.04
C ILE A 223 3.40 20.81 -4.63
N PHE A 224 4.21 21.42 -3.77
CA PHE A 224 5.32 22.26 -4.21
C PHE A 224 6.32 21.48 -5.06
N MET A 225 6.71 20.28 -4.63
CA MET A 225 7.60 19.38 -5.39
C MET A 225 6.98 18.98 -6.75
N SER A 226 5.68 18.70 -6.76
CA SER A 226 4.94 18.36 -7.99
C SER A 226 4.86 19.52 -8.98
N LEU A 227 4.62 20.74 -8.50
CA LEU A 227 4.47 21.94 -9.35
C LEU A 227 5.82 22.52 -9.76
N PHE A 228 6.82 22.47 -8.88
CA PHE A 228 8.11 23.14 -9.05
C PHE A 228 9.31 22.19 -8.80
N PRO A 229 9.43 21.04 -9.52
CA PRO A 229 10.43 20.02 -9.21
C PRO A 229 11.88 20.54 -9.29
N LYS A 230 12.18 21.42 -10.25
CA LYS A 230 13.51 22.03 -10.38
C LYS A 230 13.86 22.95 -9.20
N LEU A 231 12.87 23.70 -8.71
CA LEU A 231 13.05 24.58 -7.55
C LEU A 231 13.16 23.78 -6.26
N ALA A 232 12.37 22.72 -6.10
CA ALA A 232 12.46 21.81 -4.97
C ALA A 232 13.87 21.16 -4.88
N LYS A 233 14.42 20.74 -6.02
CA LYS A 233 15.80 20.24 -6.09
C LYS A 233 16.83 21.31 -5.74
N LEU A 234 16.70 22.54 -6.26
CA LEU A 234 17.58 23.66 -5.92
C LEU A 234 17.54 23.99 -4.41
N LEU A 235 16.37 23.94 -3.80
CA LEU A 235 16.18 24.18 -2.37
C LEU A 235 16.51 22.96 -1.50
N LYS A 236 16.94 21.83 -2.09
CA LYS A 236 17.27 20.58 -1.43
C LYS A 236 16.13 20.03 -0.54
N ILE A 237 14.90 20.11 -1.04
CA ILE A 237 13.70 19.60 -0.36
C ILE A 237 13.56 18.11 -0.71
N GLY A 238 13.71 17.23 0.29
CA GLY A 238 13.46 15.79 0.19
C GLY A 238 12.09 15.40 0.77
N MET A 239 11.67 14.17 0.49
CA MET A 239 10.40 13.60 1.00
C MET A 239 10.53 13.07 2.41
N VAL A 240 11.72 12.59 2.78
CA VAL A 240 11.98 11.98 4.10
C VAL A 240 12.89 12.90 4.92
N SER A 241 12.57 13.03 6.21
CA SER A 241 13.43 13.84 7.10
C SER A 241 14.80 13.18 7.29
N LYS A 242 15.86 13.99 7.32
CA LYS A 242 17.23 13.51 7.53
C LYS A 242 17.42 12.73 8.83
N SER A 243 16.61 13.01 9.87
CA SER A 243 16.64 12.27 11.13
C SER A 243 16.15 10.83 10.96
N VAL A 244 15.10 10.62 10.18
CA VAL A 244 14.55 9.30 9.87
C VAL A 244 15.55 8.49 9.03
N GLU A 245 16.11 9.09 7.99
CA GLU A 245 17.13 8.43 7.15
C GLU A 245 18.34 7.99 7.98
N LYS A 246 18.88 8.89 8.81
CA LYS A 246 20.00 8.59 9.69
C LYS A 246 19.68 7.47 10.68
N PHE A 247 18.48 7.48 11.25
CA PHE A 247 18.05 6.45 12.18
C PHE A 247 18.07 5.06 11.54
N PHE A 248 17.41 4.88 10.41
CA PHE A 248 17.30 3.57 9.76
C PHE A 248 18.63 3.11 9.14
N THR A 249 19.45 4.03 8.63
CA THR A 249 20.80 3.69 8.16
C THR A 249 21.66 3.16 9.31
N LYS A 250 21.60 3.83 10.46
CA LYS A 250 22.32 3.40 11.67
C LYS A 250 21.82 2.06 12.17
N LEU A 251 20.49 1.89 12.26
CA LEU A 251 19.85 0.64 12.71
C LEU A 251 20.28 -0.55 11.84
N MET A 252 20.30 -0.38 10.51
CA MET A 252 20.76 -1.42 9.60
C MET A 252 22.25 -1.74 9.80
N ALA A 253 23.09 -0.73 9.93
CA ALA A 253 24.53 -0.93 10.15
C ALA A 253 24.80 -1.66 11.48
N GLU A 254 24.09 -1.31 12.55
CA GLU A 254 24.19 -1.97 13.85
C GLU A 254 23.73 -3.43 13.78
N ALA A 255 22.62 -3.71 13.08
CA ALA A 255 22.10 -5.06 12.90
C ALA A 255 23.10 -5.96 12.13
N ILE A 256 23.70 -5.44 11.06
CA ILE A 256 24.72 -6.15 10.29
C ILE A 256 25.95 -6.44 11.17
N HIS A 257 26.47 -5.39 11.82
CA HIS A 257 27.66 -5.52 12.68
C HIS A 257 27.45 -6.53 13.82
N TYR A 258 26.26 -6.48 14.47
CA TYR A 258 25.93 -7.44 15.52
C TYR A 258 25.93 -8.88 15.00
N ARG A 259 25.30 -9.11 13.83
CA ARG A 259 25.20 -10.42 13.20
C ARG A 259 26.59 -11.01 12.85
N GLU A 260 27.42 -10.20 12.22
CA GLU A 260 28.77 -10.60 11.81
C GLU A 260 29.70 -10.86 13.00
N LYS A 261 29.65 -9.99 14.01
CA LYS A 261 30.48 -10.11 15.22
C LYS A 261 30.15 -11.34 16.05
N ASN A 262 28.86 -11.69 16.16
CA ASN A 262 28.41 -12.79 17.02
C ASN A 262 28.21 -14.12 16.26
N GLY A 263 28.45 -14.15 14.95
CA GLY A 263 28.30 -15.36 14.14
C GLY A 263 26.87 -15.93 14.14
N VAL A 264 25.86 -15.10 14.35
CA VAL A 264 24.47 -15.54 14.43
C VAL A 264 24.00 -16.00 13.05
N GLN A 265 23.66 -17.28 12.95
CA GLN A 265 23.07 -17.86 11.74
C GLN A 265 21.56 -17.94 11.86
N ARG A 266 20.87 -17.18 11.01
CA ARG A 266 19.39 -17.15 10.98
C ARG A 266 18.92 -16.98 9.53
N VAL A 267 17.94 -17.78 9.12
CA VAL A 267 17.40 -17.71 7.74
C VAL A 267 16.30 -16.64 7.69
N ASP A 268 16.72 -15.37 7.59
CA ASP A 268 15.82 -14.22 7.54
C ASP A 268 16.19 -13.25 6.39
N TYR A 269 15.56 -12.08 6.38
CA TYR A 269 15.79 -11.07 5.35
C TYR A 269 17.18 -10.43 5.49
N LEU A 270 17.65 -10.18 6.71
CA LEU A 270 18.97 -9.60 6.97
C LEU A 270 20.08 -10.52 6.44
N GLU A 271 19.98 -11.83 6.66
CA GLU A 271 20.94 -12.81 6.13
C GLU A 271 20.96 -12.80 4.59
N HIS A 272 19.78 -12.65 3.97
CA HIS A 272 19.71 -12.49 2.52
C HIS A 272 20.48 -11.26 2.04
N LEU A 273 20.30 -10.11 2.71
CA LEU A 273 21.00 -8.86 2.35
C LEU A 273 22.51 -8.96 2.56
N ILE A 274 22.96 -9.58 3.66
CA ILE A 274 24.39 -9.84 3.92
C ILE A 274 24.98 -10.74 2.82
N SER A 275 24.30 -11.83 2.48
CA SER A 275 24.72 -12.71 1.38
C SER A 275 24.74 -11.98 0.03
N LEU A 276 23.78 -11.08 -0.22
CA LEU A 276 23.73 -10.28 -1.44
C LEU A 276 24.91 -9.30 -1.51
N ARG A 277 25.22 -8.62 -0.39
CA ARG A 277 26.40 -7.73 -0.28
C ARG A 277 27.69 -8.46 -0.60
N ASN A 278 27.88 -9.64 -0.03
CA ASN A 278 29.10 -10.44 -0.23
C ASN A 278 29.24 -10.94 -1.69
N LYS A 279 28.13 -11.11 -2.42
CA LYS A 279 28.14 -11.58 -3.82
C LYS A 279 28.22 -10.47 -4.86
N LYS A 280 27.65 -9.30 -4.58
CA LYS A 280 27.46 -8.21 -5.56
C LYS A 280 28.07 -6.87 -5.14
N GLU A 281 28.74 -6.81 -3.99
CA GLU A 281 29.35 -5.59 -3.44
C GLU A 281 28.36 -4.41 -3.36
N ILE A 282 27.09 -4.69 -2.99
CA ILE A 282 26.11 -3.62 -2.80
C ILE A 282 26.50 -2.73 -1.61
N SER A 283 26.24 -1.43 -1.73
CA SER A 283 26.59 -0.47 -0.68
C SER A 283 25.75 -0.65 0.60
N ASP A 284 26.28 -0.19 1.74
CA ASP A 284 25.53 -0.17 3.01
C ASP A 284 24.24 0.67 2.87
N LEU A 285 24.27 1.70 2.04
CA LEU A 285 23.10 2.52 1.75
C LEU A 285 22.04 1.76 0.94
N ASP A 286 22.43 0.92 -0.03
CA ASP A 286 21.48 0.03 -0.73
C ASP A 286 20.91 -1.02 0.22
N MET A 287 21.71 -1.56 1.14
CA MET A 287 21.21 -2.49 2.17
C MET A 287 20.20 -1.80 3.09
N ALA A 288 20.49 -0.58 3.54
CA ALA A 288 19.56 0.21 4.32
C ALA A 288 18.27 0.51 3.54
N ALA A 289 18.37 0.86 2.26
CA ALA A 289 17.22 1.09 1.39
C ALA A 289 16.34 -0.16 1.23
N HIS A 290 16.95 -1.33 1.03
CA HIS A 290 16.20 -2.60 0.97
C HIS A 290 15.52 -2.95 2.30
N GLY A 291 16.22 -2.76 3.43
CA GLY A 291 15.64 -3.00 4.75
C GLY A 291 14.49 -2.07 5.05
N VAL A 292 14.67 -0.78 4.81
CA VAL A 292 13.62 0.24 5.02
C VAL A 292 12.43 0.02 4.09
N THR A 293 12.66 -0.40 2.83
CA THR A 293 11.58 -0.77 1.92
C THR A 293 10.71 -1.87 2.53
N PHE A 294 11.33 -2.97 2.95
CA PHE A 294 10.57 -4.07 3.54
C PHE A 294 9.87 -3.65 4.84
N PHE A 295 10.52 -2.81 5.65
CA PHE A 295 9.93 -2.29 6.87
C PHE A 295 8.66 -1.49 6.57
N ILE A 296 8.75 -0.45 5.71
CA ILE A 296 7.62 0.41 5.35
C ILE A 296 6.48 -0.39 4.74
N ASP A 297 6.79 -1.19 3.73
CA ASP A 297 5.79 -1.94 2.97
C ASP A 297 5.15 -3.04 3.81
N GLY A 298 5.88 -3.61 4.77
CA GLY A 298 5.45 -4.75 5.57
C GLY A 298 4.62 -4.40 6.80
N PHE A 299 4.91 -3.28 7.50
CA PHE A 299 4.20 -2.98 8.75
C PHE A 299 2.90 -2.21 8.52
N GLU A 300 2.89 -1.13 7.74
CA GLU A 300 1.74 -0.25 7.63
C GLU A 300 0.59 -0.88 6.85
N THR A 301 0.88 -1.44 5.67
CA THR A 301 -0.16 -2.06 4.83
C THR A 301 -0.81 -3.27 5.49
N SER A 302 0.00 -4.08 6.17
CA SER A 302 -0.50 -5.26 6.90
C SER A 302 -1.28 -4.88 8.15
N SER A 303 -0.89 -3.82 8.85
CA SER A 303 -1.65 -3.32 10.01
C SER A 303 -3.01 -2.76 9.60
N VAL A 304 -3.09 -2.04 8.47
CA VAL A 304 -4.36 -1.59 7.90
C VAL A 304 -5.24 -2.79 7.55
N ALA A 305 -4.72 -3.78 6.82
CA ALA A 305 -5.48 -4.98 6.46
C ALA A 305 -5.99 -5.73 7.71
N MET A 306 -5.12 -5.96 8.70
CA MET A 306 -5.48 -6.66 9.94
C MET A 306 -6.53 -5.87 10.75
N SER A 307 -6.39 -4.56 10.84
CA SER A 307 -7.33 -3.68 11.54
C SER A 307 -8.76 -3.81 10.99
N PHE A 308 -8.91 -3.79 9.66
CA PHE A 308 -10.23 -3.94 9.03
C PHE A 308 -10.77 -5.37 9.13
N ILE A 309 -9.91 -6.39 9.10
CA ILE A 309 -10.35 -7.77 9.37
C ILE A 309 -10.93 -7.89 10.78
N LEU A 310 -10.25 -7.35 11.79
CA LEU A 310 -10.73 -7.36 13.17
C LEU A 310 -12.04 -6.58 13.33
N TYR A 311 -12.17 -5.44 12.65
CA TYR A 311 -13.40 -4.65 12.65
C TYR A 311 -14.58 -5.41 12.02
N GLU A 312 -14.37 -6.00 10.85
CA GLU A 312 -15.44 -6.77 10.18
C GLU A 312 -15.84 -8.01 11.00
N LEU A 313 -14.88 -8.68 11.62
CA LEU A 313 -15.18 -9.82 12.50
C LEU A 313 -15.96 -9.38 13.75
N ALA A 314 -15.64 -8.22 14.31
CA ALA A 314 -16.39 -7.68 15.46
C ALA A 314 -17.83 -7.28 15.09
N LYS A 315 -18.08 -6.88 13.83
CA LYS A 315 -19.42 -6.54 13.32
C LYS A 315 -20.26 -7.74 12.90
N ASN A 316 -19.62 -8.85 12.58
CA ASN A 316 -20.26 -10.05 12.04
C ASN A 316 -19.98 -11.25 12.95
N PRO A 317 -20.72 -11.39 14.10
CA PRO A 317 -20.44 -12.43 15.10
C PRO A 317 -20.55 -13.86 14.56
N ASP A 318 -21.46 -14.12 13.63
CA ASP A 318 -21.65 -15.39 12.95
C ASP A 318 -20.42 -15.78 12.10
N VAL A 319 -19.85 -14.84 11.37
CA VAL A 319 -18.61 -15.03 10.62
C VAL A 319 -17.43 -15.26 11.58
N GLN A 320 -17.40 -14.50 12.67
CA GLN A 320 -16.35 -14.65 13.70
C GLN A 320 -16.39 -16.02 14.35
N GLU A 321 -17.56 -16.52 14.74
CA GLU A 321 -17.75 -17.83 15.34
C GLU A 321 -17.34 -18.95 14.38
N ARG A 322 -17.84 -18.93 13.14
CA ARG A 322 -17.47 -19.89 12.12
C ARG A 322 -15.96 -19.92 11.85
N LEU A 323 -15.32 -18.76 11.81
CA LEU A 323 -13.85 -18.68 11.66
C LEU A 323 -13.15 -19.25 12.88
N ARG A 324 -13.62 -18.93 14.09
CA ARG A 324 -13.05 -19.46 15.33
C ARG A 324 -13.09 -20.99 15.35
N ASP A 325 -14.18 -21.58 14.93
CA ASP A 325 -14.33 -23.04 14.85
C ASP A 325 -13.31 -23.67 13.89
N GLU A 326 -13.12 -23.06 12.70
CA GLU A 326 -12.06 -23.52 11.78
C GLU A 326 -10.68 -23.47 12.44
N LEU A 327 -10.35 -22.35 13.11
CA LEU A 327 -9.05 -22.14 13.74
C LEU A 327 -8.79 -23.13 14.90
N LEU A 328 -9.80 -23.39 15.71
CA LEU A 328 -9.70 -24.33 16.84
C LEU A 328 -9.58 -25.77 16.37
N ASN A 329 -10.35 -26.17 15.36
CA ASN A 329 -10.29 -27.52 14.78
C ASN A 329 -8.96 -27.81 14.06
N ALA A 330 -8.34 -26.77 13.48
CA ALA A 330 -7.03 -26.91 12.82
C ALA A 330 -5.84 -26.93 13.80
N SER A 331 -6.09 -26.58 15.08
CA SER A 331 -5.05 -26.53 16.09
C SER A 331 -4.76 -27.93 16.62
N THR A 332 -3.47 -28.30 16.79
CA THR A 332 -3.06 -29.54 17.45
C THR A 332 -3.26 -29.43 18.95
N GLY A 333 -3.24 -30.58 19.66
CA GLY A 333 -3.65 -30.75 21.08
C GLY A 333 -3.01 -29.80 22.12
N GLN A 334 -1.98 -29.04 21.76
CA GLN A 334 -1.41 -27.95 22.58
C GLN A 334 -1.80 -26.55 22.06
N GLY A 335 -2.74 -26.47 21.10
CA GLY A 335 -3.17 -25.21 20.49
C GLY A 335 -2.10 -24.54 19.61
N THR A 336 -1.19 -25.33 19.05
CA THR A 336 -0.21 -24.87 18.05
C THR A 336 -0.73 -25.13 16.64
N ILE A 337 -0.33 -24.30 15.70
CA ILE A 337 -0.65 -24.47 14.28
C ILE A 337 0.63 -24.33 13.47
N THR A 338 0.82 -25.18 12.46
CA THR A 338 1.99 -25.09 11.60
C THR A 338 1.83 -24.00 10.55
N TYR A 339 2.94 -23.57 9.94
CA TYR A 339 2.91 -22.64 8.82
C TYR A 339 2.01 -23.14 7.68
N ASP A 340 2.19 -24.42 7.26
CA ASP A 340 1.46 -24.98 6.12
C ASP A 340 -0.05 -25.04 6.45
N THR A 341 -0.41 -25.57 7.61
CA THR A 341 -1.82 -25.64 8.04
C THR A 341 -2.47 -24.27 8.08
N LEU A 342 -1.81 -23.26 8.68
CA LEU A 342 -2.36 -21.91 8.78
C LEU A 342 -2.58 -21.27 7.40
N LEU A 343 -1.67 -21.50 6.47
CA LEU A 343 -1.75 -20.90 5.13
C LEU A 343 -2.85 -21.55 4.26
N GLU A 344 -3.21 -22.78 4.56
CA GLU A 344 -4.19 -23.58 3.81
C GLU A 344 -5.63 -23.49 4.35
N LEU A 345 -5.86 -22.76 5.46
CA LEU A 345 -7.22 -22.59 6.03
C LEU A 345 -8.15 -21.87 5.06
N PRO A 346 -9.19 -22.54 4.55
CA PRO A 346 -10.02 -22.00 3.48
C PRO A 346 -10.92 -20.87 3.94
N TYR A 347 -11.56 -20.96 5.10
CA TYR A 347 -12.46 -19.91 5.58
C TYR A 347 -11.71 -18.66 6.03
N LEU A 348 -10.54 -18.82 6.65
CA LEU A 348 -9.65 -17.71 6.96
C LEU A 348 -9.21 -16.97 5.67
N ASP A 349 -8.96 -17.68 4.57
CA ASP A 349 -8.67 -17.05 3.27
C ASP A 349 -9.87 -16.29 2.71
N GLN A 350 -11.08 -16.83 2.85
CA GLN A 350 -12.31 -16.15 2.44
C GLN A 350 -12.52 -14.84 3.20
N VAL A 351 -12.38 -14.87 4.52
CA VAL A 351 -12.49 -13.69 5.40
C VAL A 351 -11.47 -12.62 5.02
N ILE A 352 -10.23 -13.00 4.80
CA ILE A 352 -9.16 -12.05 4.40
C ILE A 352 -9.43 -11.48 3.02
N ASN A 353 -9.81 -12.29 2.04
CA ASN A 353 -10.09 -11.80 0.69
C ASN A 353 -11.29 -10.85 0.68
N GLU A 354 -12.36 -11.15 1.44
CA GLU A 354 -13.53 -10.25 1.52
C GLU A 354 -13.19 -8.94 2.24
N SER A 355 -12.40 -9.00 3.32
CA SER A 355 -11.92 -7.78 3.96
C SER A 355 -11.05 -6.94 3.01
N LEU A 356 -10.14 -7.56 2.26
CA LEU A 356 -9.30 -6.87 1.27
C LEU A 356 -10.10 -6.34 0.08
N ARG A 357 -11.25 -6.94 -0.24
CA ARG A 357 -12.19 -6.40 -1.23
C ARG A 357 -12.82 -5.10 -0.73
N LEU A 358 -13.37 -5.13 0.48
CA LEU A 358 -14.02 -3.95 1.09
C LEU A 358 -13.00 -2.86 1.46
N TRP A 359 -11.85 -3.25 1.98
CA TRP A 359 -10.88 -2.35 2.59
C TRP A 359 -9.46 -2.59 2.03
N PRO A 360 -9.25 -2.39 0.71
CA PRO A 360 -7.92 -2.55 0.14
C PRO A 360 -6.97 -1.48 0.72
N PRO A 361 -5.80 -1.86 1.27
CA PRO A 361 -4.84 -0.89 1.79
C PRO A 361 -4.37 0.13 0.75
N ALA A 362 -4.32 -0.28 -0.53
CA ALA A 362 -4.11 0.63 -1.65
C ALA A 362 -5.46 0.90 -2.34
N ALA A 363 -6.06 2.07 -2.10
CA ALA A 363 -7.35 2.45 -2.69
C ALA A 363 -7.29 2.61 -4.22
N PHE A 364 -6.13 2.88 -4.76
CA PHE A 364 -5.86 2.97 -6.19
C PHE A 364 -4.43 2.54 -6.52
N LEU A 365 -4.19 2.18 -7.78
CA LEU A 365 -2.86 1.97 -8.35
C LEU A 365 -2.59 3.05 -9.38
N SER A 366 -1.32 3.41 -9.55
CA SER A 366 -0.89 4.33 -10.60
C SER A 366 0.19 3.71 -11.47
N LYS A 367 0.07 3.87 -12.79
CA LYS A 367 1.02 3.40 -13.79
C LYS A 367 1.34 4.50 -14.78
N LYS A 368 2.61 4.69 -15.08
CA LYS A 368 3.06 5.69 -16.03
C LYS A 368 3.19 5.07 -17.43
N CYS A 369 2.60 5.72 -18.43
CA CYS A 369 2.81 5.35 -19.82
C CYS A 369 4.25 5.64 -20.22
N THR A 370 4.97 4.62 -20.65
CA THR A 370 6.40 4.68 -21.03
C THR A 370 6.61 4.65 -22.54
N GLU A 371 5.66 4.08 -23.27
CA GLU A 371 5.58 4.08 -24.73
C GLU A 371 4.15 4.35 -25.18
N PRO A 372 3.92 5.18 -26.21
CA PRO A 372 2.58 5.50 -26.67
C PRO A 372 1.78 4.23 -27.00
N ILE A 373 0.50 4.23 -26.64
CA ILE A 373 -0.39 3.09 -26.86
C ILE A 373 -1.80 3.56 -27.23
N GLU A 374 -2.45 2.81 -28.10
CA GLU A 374 -3.85 3.02 -28.43
C GLU A 374 -4.74 2.20 -27.50
N LEU A 375 -5.61 2.88 -26.73
CA LEU A 375 -6.56 2.26 -25.82
C LEU A 375 -8.01 2.48 -26.30
N ASN A 376 -8.88 1.51 -26.05
CA ASN A 376 -10.30 1.60 -26.33
C ASN A 376 -10.97 2.55 -25.33
N LEU A 377 -11.44 3.70 -25.81
CA LEU A 377 -12.25 4.63 -25.00
C LEU A 377 -13.68 4.07 -24.83
N THR A 378 -14.23 3.55 -25.93
CA THR A 378 -15.50 2.83 -26.00
C THR A 378 -15.32 1.55 -26.82
N SER A 379 -16.40 0.81 -27.09
CA SER A 379 -16.36 -0.36 -28.00
C SER A 379 -16.00 0.00 -29.44
N THR A 380 -16.20 1.26 -29.86
CA THR A 380 -16.01 1.74 -31.24
C THR A 380 -14.96 2.82 -31.38
N GLU A 381 -14.56 3.46 -30.29
CA GLU A 381 -13.65 4.59 -30.31
C GLU A 381 -12.36 4.28 -29.54
N LYS A 382 -11.23 4.62 -30.15
CA LYS A 382 -9.90 4.47 -29.57
C LYS A 382 -9.20 5.82 -29.43
N LYS A 383 -8.29 5.89 -28.47
CA LYS A 383 -7.45 7.07 -28.22
C LYS A 383 -6.00 6.67 -27.98
N ILE A 384 -5.10 7.46 -28.50
CA ILE A 384 -3.67 7.33 -28.23
C ILE A 384 -3.37 7.99 -26.89
N ILE A 385 -2.76 7.21 -26.00
CA ILE A 385 -2.19 7.68 -24.74
C ILE A 385 -0.71 7.90 -24.96
N GLU A 386 -0.30 9.13 -24.73
CA GLU A 386 1.09 9.57 -24.94
C GLU A 386 1.97 9.17 -23.76
N THR A 387 3.28 9.13 -24.01
CA THR A 387 4.31 8.95 -22.98
C THR A 387 4.13 9.98 -21.84
N ASP A 388 4.47 9.57 -20.63
CA ASP A 388 4.36 10.34 -19.38
C ASP A 388 2.93 10.57 -18.86
N VAL A 389 1.89 10.18 -19.58
CA VAL A 389 0.52 10.15 -19.03
C VAL A 389 0.41 9.00 -18.04
N CYS A 390 -0.05 9.30 -16.82
CA CYS A 390 -0.27 8.25 -15.82
C CYS A 390 -1.71 7.73 -15.86
N ALA A 391 -1.86 6.41 -15.71
CA ALA A 391 -3.14 5.73 -15.53
C ALA A 391 -3.42 5.53 -14.04
N ILE A 392 -4.58 5.98 -13.58
CA ILE A 392 -5.11 5.76 -12.24
C ILE A 392 -6.12 4.61 -12.30
N ILE A 393 -5.88 3.54 -11.58
CA ILE A 393 -6.75 2.37 -11.48
C ILE A 393 -7.43 2.40 -10.11
N PRO A 394 -8.72 2.71 -9.99
CA PRO A 394 -9.41 2.88 -8.72
C PRO A 394 -9.82 1.52 -8.13
N VAL A 395 -8.90 0.88 -7.43
CA VAL A 395 -9.08 -0.46 -6.83
C VAL A 395 -10.29 -0.50 -5.92
N TRP A 396 -10.45 0.50 -5.06
CA TRP A 396 -11.60 0.64 -4.17
C TRP A 396 -12.94 0.59 -4.90
N SER A 397 -13.07 1.33 -6.01
CA SER A 397 -14.30 1.40 -6.79
C SER A 397 -14.59 0.11 -7.55
N ILE A 398 -13.56 -0.46 -8.19
CA ILE A 398 -13.68 -1.73 -8.92
C ILE A 398 -14.08 -2.86 -7.97
N HIS A 399 -13.50 -2.93 -6.77
CA HIS A 399 -13.83 -3.94 -5.76
C HIS A 399 -15.24 -3.80 -5.17
N ARG A 400 -15.90 -2.67 -5.37
CA ARG A 400 -17.27 -2.37 -4.89
C ARG A 400 -18.29 -2.22 -6.01
N ASP A 401 -17.91 -2.62 -7.22
CA ASP A 401 -18.81 -2.52 -8.36
C ASP A 401 -19.87 -3.63 -8.32
N PRO A 402 -21.17 -3.28 -8.32
CA PRO A 402 -22.27 -4.25 -8.32
C PRO A 402 -22.32 -5.12 -9.60
N GLU A 403 -21.68 -4.71 -10.70
CA GLU A 403 -21.54 -5.55 -11.90
C GLU A 403 -20.59 -6.75 -11.67
N HIS A 404 -19.69 -6.63 -10.69
CA HIS A 404 -18.71 -7.66 -10.38
C HIS A 404 -19.03 -8.40 -9.07
N PHE A 405 -19.64 -7.72 -8.11
CA PHE A 405 -19.92 -8.23 -6.77
C PHE A 405 -21.37 -7.92 -6.39
N GLU A 406 -22.20 -8.94 -6.23
CA GLU A 406 -23.55 -8.84 -5.72
C GLU A 406 -23.52 -8.25 -4.30
N ASP A 407 -24.43 -7.32 -3.96
CA ASP A 407 -24.47 -6.63 -2.68
C ASP A 407 -23.08 -6.18 -2.18
N PRO A 408 -22.37 -5.32 -2.96
CA PRO A 408 -20.97 -5.07 -2.74
C PRO A 408 -20.64 -4.38 -1.41
N ALA A 409 -21.63 -3.82 -0.71
CA ALA A 409 -21.44 -3.21 0.60
C ALA A 409 -21.43 -4.23 1.76
N THR A 410 -21.98 -5.43 1.54
CA THR A 410 -22.10 -6.48 2.55
C THR A 410 -20.81 -7.27 2.68
N PHE A 411 -20.34 -7.47 3.92
CA PHE A 411 -19.24 -8.37 4.22
C PHE A 411 -19.70 -9.83 4.15
N ASN A 412 -19.35 -10.51 3.07
CA ASN A 412 -19.76 -11.88 2.81
C ASN A 412 -18.55 -12.73 2.34
N PRO A 413 -17.86 -13.42 3.26
CA PRO A 413 -16.71 -14.27 2.92
C PRO A 413 -17.03 -15.39 1.92
N ASP A 414 -18.27 -15.89 1.88
CA ASP A 414 -18.67 -16.99 0.99
C ASP A 414 -18.61 -16.64 -0.50
N ARG A 415 -18.38 -15.35 -0.85
CA ARG A 415 -18.04 -14.96 -2.22
C ARG A 415 -16.77 -15.64 -2.73
N PHE A 416 -15.84 -15.85 -1.81
CA PHE A 416 -14.53 -16.44 -2.08
C PHE A 416 -14.45 -17.92 -1.66
N SER A 417 -15.59 -18.59 -1.58
CA SER A 417 -15.59 -20.02 -1.23
C SER A 417 -14.92 -20.88 -2.33
N PRO A 418 -14.30 -22.01 -1.95
CA PRO A 418 -13.69 -22.94 -2.91
C PRO A 418 -14.68 -23.42 -3.99
N GLU A 419 -15.95 -23.61 -3.65
CA GLU A 419 -17.01 -24.03 -4.57
C GLU A 419 -17.28 -22.99 -5.66
N ARG A 420 -17.02 -21.72 -5.38
CA ARG A 420 -17.10 -20.60 -6.34
C ARG A 420 -15.77 -20.33 -7.04
N GLY A 421 -14.73 -21.15 -6.81
CA GLY A 421 -13.40 -21.00 -7.39
C GLY A 421 -12.50 -20.01 -6.65
N GLY A 422 -12.87 -19.59 -5.44
CA GLY A 422 -12.07 -18.68 -4.61
C GLY A 422 -11.93 -17.28 -5.22
N ALA A 423 -10.75 -16.72 -5.15
CA ALA A 423 -10.43 -15.42 -5.71
C ALA A 423 -10.09 -15.45 -7.22
N SER A 424 -9.83 -16.63 -7.81
CA SER A 424 -9.37 -16.75 -9.22
C SER A 424 -10.34 -16.14 -10.22
N PRO A 425 -11.65 -16.43 -10.20
CA PRO A 425 -12.57 -15.89 -11.19
C PRO A 425 -12.62 -14.35 -11.21
N TYR A 426 -12.51 -13.74 -10.03
CA TYR A 426 -12.51 -12.28 -9.89
C TYR A 426 -11.19 -11.67 -10.38
N ARG A 427 -10.06 -12.33 -10.11
CA ARG A 427 -8.74 -11.91 -10.63
C ARG A 427 -8.66 -12.06 -12.15
N GLU A 428 -9.21 -13.12 -12.69
CA GLU A 428 -9.28 -13.35 -14.14
C GLU A 428 -10.09 -12.28 -14.87
N LYS A 429 -11.16 -11.76 -14.24
CA LYS A 429 -11.94 -10.63 -14.74
C LYS A 429 -11.27 -9.27 -14.51
N GLY A 430 -10.19 -9.20 -13.71
CA GLY A 430 -9.53 -7.95 -13.35
C GLY A 430 -10.30 -7.11 -12.34
N CYS A 431 -11.27 -7.68 -11.64
CA CYS A 431 -12.09 -6.96 -10.65
C CYS A 431 -11.66 -7.22 -9.19
N PHE A 432 -10.62 -8.04 -8.96
CA PHE A 432 -10.06 -8.26 -7.61
C PHE A 432 -8.52 -8.24 -7.66
N MET A 433 -7.93 -7.14 -7.19
CA MET A 433 -6.49 -6.88 -7.27
C MET A 433 -5.90 -6.22 -6.01
N PRO A 434 -6.15 -6.77 -4.80
CA PRO A 434 -5.73 -6.13 -3.54
C PRO A 434 -4.20 -6.04 -3.38
N PHE A 435 -3.44 -6.83 -4.13
CA PHE A 435 -1.98 -6.83 -4.19
C PHE A 435 -1.42 -6.33 -5.52
N GLY A 436 -2.25 -5.64 -6.32
CA GLY A 436 -1.92 -5.37 -7.73
C GLY A 436 -1.92 -6.64 -8.58
N ASP A 437 -1.38 -6.53 -9.80
CA ASP A 437 -1.24 -7.65 -10.73
C ASP A 437 -0.05 -7.47 -11.66
N GLY A 438 0.29 -8.53 -12.42
CA GLY A 438 1.39 -8.52 -13.38
C GLY A 438 2.79 -8.44 -12.75
N PRO A 439 3.80 -8.04 -13.52
CA PRO A 439 5.21 -8.06 -13.08
C PRO A 439 5.52 -7.16 -11.87
N ARG A 440 4.72 -6.11 -11.64
CA ARG A 440 4.83 -5.22 -10.48
C ARG A 440 3.86 -5.56 -9.34
N GLN A 441 3.28 -6.76 -9.35
CA GLN A 441 2.50 -7.27 -8.23
C GLN A 441 3.30 -7.21 -6.92
N CYS A 442 2.62 -7.04 -5.79
CA CYS A 442 3.25 -7.01 -4.46
C CYS A 442 4.20 -8.19 -4.28
N LEU A 443 5.44 -7.91 -3.90
CA LEU A 443 6.46 -8.93 -3.65
C LEU A 443 6.19 -9.68 -2.35
N GLY A 444 5.68 -8.95 -1.35
CA GLY A 444 5.47 -9.44 0.02
C GLY A 444 4.17 -10.20 0.25
N ILE A 445 3.42 -10.65 -0.77
CA ILE A 445 2.11 -11.32 -0.59
C ILE A 445 2.18 -12.48 0.41
N ARG A 446 3.19 -13.34 0.28
CA ARG A 446 3.35 -14.50 1.19
C ARG A 446 3.63 -14.06 2.63
N PHE A 447 4.48 -13.06 2.79
CA PHE A 447 4.79 -12.49 4.09
C PHE A 447 3.56 -11.80 4.71
N ALA A 448 2.86 -10.96 3.96
CA ALA A 448 1.65 -10.27 4.42
C ALA A 448 0.56 -11.28 4.84
N ARG A 449 0.31 -12.30 4.02
CA ARG A 449 -0.65 -13.36 4.36
C ARG A 449 -0.25 -14.12 5.62
N MET A 450 1.02 -14.49 5.76
CA MET A 450 1.53 -15.20 6.93
C MET A 450 1.33 -14.39 8.22
N GLN A 451 1.78 -13.12 8.24
CA GLN A 451 1.67 -12.32 9.45
C GLN A 451 0.21 -11.97 9.78
N VAL A 452 -0.62 -11.62 8.81
CA VAL A 452 -2.04 -11.29 9.04
C VAL A 452 -2.80 -12.54 9.52
N LYS A 453 -2.64 -13.68 8.85
CA LYS A 453 -3.28 -14.94 9.27
C LYS A 453 -2.87 -15.33 10.70
N ARG A 454 -1.58 -15.22 11.03
CA ARG A 454 -1.10 -15.53 12.38
C ARG A 454 -1.64 -14.56 13.42
N GLY A 455 -1.67 -13.25 13.12
CA GLY A 455 -2.23 -12.25 14.02
C GLY A 455 -3.71 -12.48 14.32
N VAL A 456 -4.51 -12.76 13.29
CA VAL A 456 -5.95 -13.09 13.42
C VAL A 456 -6.13 -14.38 14.21
N TYR A 457 -5.36 -15.42 13.90
CA TYR A 457 -5.36 -16.69 14.64
C TYR A 457 -5.11 -16.48 16.13
N GLU A 458 -4.07 -15.73 16.51
CA GLU A 458 -3.72 -15.48 17.91
C GLU A 458 -4.82 -14.75 18.68
N ILE A 459 -5.49 -13.82 18.03
CA ILE A 459 -6.58 -13.08 18.66
C ILE A 459 -7.82 -13.99 18.83
N LEU A 460 -8.31 -14.59 17.75
CA LEU A 460 -9.59 -15.29 17.75
C LEU A 460 -9.57 -16.59 18.58
N ARG A 461 -8.42 -17.25 18.69
CA ARG A 461 -8.36 -18.45 19.55
C ARG A 461 -8.48 -18.15 21.05
N HIS A 462 -8.26 -16.89 21.45
CA HIS A 462 -8.22 -16.47 22.86
C HIS A 462 -9.29 -15.46 23.24
N PHE A 463 -9.81 -14.71 22.29
CA PHE A 463 -10.70 -13.58 22.56
C PHE A 463 -11.87 -13.56 21.60
N GLU A 464 -12.98 -13.04 22.09
CA GLU A 464 -14.13 -12.62 21.29
C GLU A 464 -14.01 -11.12 21.02
N LEU A 465 -14.38 -10.69 19.81
CA LEU A 465 -14.32 -9.31 19.37
C LEU A 465 -15.72 -8.72 19.32
N THR A 466 -15.87 -7.54 19.87
CA THR A 466 -17.10 -6.73 19.78
C THR A 466 -16.73 -5.30 19.43
N VAL A 467 -17.64 -4.58 18.75
CA VAL A 467 -17.45 -3.16 18.45
C VAL A 467 -17.73 -2.33 19.69
N ASP A 468 -16.81 -1.45 20.05
CA ASP A 468 -17.01 -0.49 21.15
C ASP A 468 -18.02 0.58 20.77
N SER A 469 -18.84 1.02 21.73
CA SER A 469 -19.87 2.05 21.52
C SER A 469 -19.32 3.41 21.07
N LYS A 470 -18.04 3.67 21.23
CA LYS A 470 -17.36 4.88 20.76
C LYS A 470 -16.84 4.79 19.33
N THR A 471 -16.95 3.60 18.72
CA THR A 471 -16.57 3.45 17.31
C THR A 471 -17.49 4.30 16.43
N VAL A 472 -16.88 5.21 15.67
CA VAL A 472 -17.62 6.09 14.76
C VAL A 472 -18.04 5.29 13.53
N GLU A 473 -19.34 5.22 13.27
CA GLU A 473 -19.88 4.59 12.06
C GLU A 473 -20.74 5.60 11.26
N PRO A 474 -20.60 5.67 9.91
CA PRO A 474 -19.61 4.93 9.11
C PRO A 474 -18.19 5.34 9.45
N LEU A 475 -17.24 4.41 9.27
CA LEU A 475 -15.83 4.67 9.54
C LEU A 475 -15.34 5.89 8.74
N GLN A 476 -14.66 6.79 9.43
CA GLN A 476 -13.94 7.89 8.82
C GLN A 476 -12.57 7.35 8.37
N LEU A 477 -12.39 7.22 7.04
CA LEU A 477 -11.18 6.67 6.42
C LEU A 477 -10.08 7.72 6.28
#